data_98c7a7ddb93dce96da37c89963c66e72
#
_entry.id   98c7a7ddb93dce96da37c89963c66e72
#
_cell.length_a   1.000
_cell.length_b   1.000
_cell.length_c   1.000
_cell.angle_alpha   90.00
_cell.angle_beta   90.00
_cell.angle_gamma   90.00
#
_symmetry.space_group_name_H-M   'P 1'
#
loop_
_entity.id
_entity.type
_entity.pdbx_description
1 polymer ?
#
loop_
_entity_poly.entity_id
_entity_poly.type
_entity_poly.pdbx_seq_one_letter_code
_entity_poly.pdbx_strand_id
1 'polypeptide(L)' 'MIKIWGKTQCPFCDRAKALAEQKGYEYEYYQLGEDFTREELFEQFPSARTFAQITAHGEYIGGYTEFEQWSDGVRRS' A
#
# COMPACT_ATOMS: atom_id res chain seq x y z
N MET A 1 -11.72 -1.74 0.00
CA MET A 1 -10.89 -0.74 -0.73
C MET A 1 -9.44 -0.88 -0.31
N ILE A 2 -8.56 -0.95 -1.26
CA ILE A 2 -7.12 -0.98 -1.00
C ILE A 2 -6.62 0.47 -0.92
N LYS A 3 -5.81 0.77 0.08
CA LYS A 3 -5.20 2.09 0.21
C LYS A 3 -3.68 1.94 0.21
N ILE A 4 -3.01 2.71 -0.64
CA ILE A 4 -1.57 2.64 -0.84
C ILE A 4 -0.95 4.00 -0.52
N TRP A 5 -0.04 4.04 0.45
CA TRP A 5 0.72 5.23 0.80
C TRP A 5 2.11 5.08 0.19
N GLY A 6 2.44 5.94 -0.77
CA GLY A 6 3.68 5.85 -1.49
C GLY A 6 4.36 7.19 -1.68
N LYS A 7 5.45 7.18 -2.44
CA LYS A 7 6.23 8.39 -2.72
C LYS A 7 6.70 8.37 -4.17
N THR A 8 7.22 9.51 -4.62
CA THR A 8 7.82 9.63 -5.94
C THR A 8 9.07 8.74 -6.04
N GLN A 9 9.32 8.20 -7.23
CA GLN A 9 10.50 7.37 -7.51
C GLN A 9 10.59 6.14 -6.61
N CYS A 10 9.48 5.51 -6.37
CA CYS A 10 9.42 4.30 -5.55
C CYS A 10 8.96 3.13 -6.43
N PRO A 11 9.87 2.23 -6.85
CA PRO A 11 9.47 1.10 -7.68
C PRO A 11 8.43 0.20 -7.03
N PHE A 12 8.53 0.00 -5.73
CA PHE A 12 7.57 -0.84 -5.01
C PHE A 12 6.18 -0.20 -4.94
N CYS A 13 6.14 1.14 -4.90
CA CYS A 13 4.85 1.83 -4.93
C CYS A 13 4.17 1.63 -6.29
N ASP A 14 4.94 1.72 -7.36
CA ASP A 14 4.42 1.50 -8.70
C ASP A 14 3.96 0.05 -8.88
N ARG A 15 4.71 -0.90 -8.34
CA ARG A 15 4.34 -2.31 -8.40
C ARG A 15 3.08 -2.59 -7.62
N ALA A 16 2.91 -1.93 -6.47
CA ALA A 16 1.70 -2.10 -5.67
C ALA A 16 0.47 -1.62 -6.43
N LYS A 17 0.56 -0.47 -7.09
CA LYS A 17 -0.53 0.04 -7.91
C LYS A 17 -0.84 -0.91 -9.06
N ALA A 18 0.20 -1.37 -9.74
CA ALA A 18 0.05 -2.29 -10.87
C ALA A 18 -0.60 -3.60 -10.43
N LEU A 19 -0.19 -4.12 -9.27
CA LEU A 19 -0.77 -5.35 -8.74
C LEU A 19 -2.26 -5.17 -8.42
N ALA A 20 -2.63 -4.06 -7.80
CA ALA A 20 -4.03 -3.79 -7.50
C ALA A 20 -4.86 -3.71 -8.78
N GLU A 21 -4.35 -3.04 -9.80
CA GLU A 21 -5.03 -2.94 -11.09
C GLU A 21 -5.14 -4.29 -11.77
N GLN A 22 -4.08 -5.07 -11.74
CA GLN A 22 -4.03 -6.38 -12.37
C GLN A 22 -5.03 -7.34 -11.75
N LYS A 23 -5.23 -7.26 -10.45
CA LYS A 23 -6.18 -8.11 -9.72
C LYS A 23 -7.60 -7.57 -9.75
N GLY A 24 -7.81 -6.38 -10.29
CA GLY A 24 -9.12 -5.78 -10.35
C GLY A 24 -9.60 -5.19 -9.03
N TYR A 25 -8.70 -4.89 -8.11
CA TYR A 25 -9.08 -4.27 -6.85
C TYR A 25 -9.33 -2.78 -7.04
N GLU A 26 -10.30 -2.26 -6.33
CA GLU A 26 -10.46 -0.82 -6.21
C GLU A 26 -9.43 -0.32 -5.21
N TYR A 27 -8.69 0.74 -5.56
CA TYR A 27 -7.65 1.28 -4.69
C TYR A 27 -7.57 2.78 -4.77
N GLU A 28 -7.01 3.37 -3.71
CA GLU A 28 -6.65 4.78 -3.67
C GLU A 28 -5.15 4.88 -3.39
N TYR A 29 -4.50 5.79 -4.09
CA TYR A 29 -3.08 6.04 -3.92
C TYR A 29 -2.87 7.41 -3.30
N TYR A 30 -2.06 7.45 -2.24
CA TYR A 30 -1.71 8.69 -1.54
C TYR A 30 -0.23 8.96 -1.71
N GLN A 31 0.09 10.19 -2.09
CA GLN A 31 1.45 10.61 -2.41
C GLN A 31 2.06 11.37 -1.24
N LEU A 32 3.23 10.96 -0.80
CA LEU A 32 3.99 11.65 0.24
C LEU A 32 4.27 13.09 -0.19
N GLY A 33 3.98 14.03 0.69
CA GLY A 33 4.18 15.44 0.43
C GLY A 33 3.00 16.13 -0.22
N GLU A 34 2.06 15.38 -0.80
CA GLU A 34 0.85 15.94 -1.40
C GLU A 34 -0.39 15.56 -0.61
N ASP A 35 -0.54 14.27 -0.32
CA ASP A 35 -1.73 13.77 0.36
C ASP A 35 -1.51 13.52 1.83
N PHE A 36 -0.28 13.32 2.23
CA PHE A 36 0.06 13.08 3.63
C PHE A 36 1.51 13.47 3.88
N THR A 37 1.87 13.64 5.16
CA THR A 37 3.24 13.89 5.58
C THR A 37 3.83 12.62 6.17
N ARG A 38 5.17 12.60 6.28
CA ARG A 38 5.85 11.48 6.90
C ARG A 38 5.41 11.28 8.35
N GLU A 39 5.17 12.38 9.06
CA GLU A 39 4.70 12.33 10.44
C GLU A 39 3.32 11.68 10.54
N GLU A 40 2.42 12.06 9.64
CA GLU A 40 1.08 11.45 9.59
C GLU A 40 1.17 9.96 9.32
N LEU A 41 2.06 9.55 8.43
CA LEU A 41 2.26 8.14 8.14
C LEU A 41 2.72 7.38 9.38
N PHE A 42 3.68 7.92 10.11
CA PHE A 42 4.20 7.26 11.32
C PHE A 42 3.19 7.23 12.44
N GLU A 43 2.30 8.22 12.53
CA GLU A 43 1.22 8.17 13.51
C GLU A 43 0.27 7.01 13.22
N GLN A 44 -0.05 6.81 11.94
CA GLN A 44 -0.97 5.76 11.52
C GLN A 44 -0.31 4.39 11.52
N PHE A 45 0.96 4.33 11.12
CA PHE A 45 1.74 3.09 11.04
C PHE A 45 3.07 3.25 11.76
N PRO A 46 3.07 3.13 13.09
CA PRO A 46 4.31 3.39 13.86
C PRO A 46 5.49 2.49 13.50
N SER A 47 5.22 1.32 12.96
CA SER A 47 6.28 0.39 12.55
C SER A 47 6.68 0.53 11.10
N ALA A 48 6.10 1.49 10.37
CA ALA A 48 6.43 1.70 8.96
C ALA A 48 7.86 2.22 8.82
N ARG A 49 8.65 1.53 8.01
CA ARG A 49 10.05 1.90 7.76
C ARG A 49 10.34 2.09 6.29
N THR A 50 9.44 1.66 5.45
CA THR A 50 9.63 1.67 4.01
C THR A 50 8.36 2.12 3.31
N PHE A 51 8.46 2.38 2.03
CA PHE A 51 7.35 2.57 1.12
C PHE A 51 7.30 1.35 0.18
N ALA A 52 6.15 0.92 -0.29
CA ALA A 52 4.85 1.49 0.04
C ALA A 52 4.29 0.90 1.32
N GLN A 53 3.30 1.59 1.91
CA GLN A 53 2.52 1.04 3.01
C GLN A 53 1.10 0.84 2.50
N ILE A 54 0.52 -0.31 2.79
CA ILE A 54 -0.74 -0.73 2.17
C ILE A 54 -1.71 -1.24 3.22
N THR A 55 -2.98 -0.83 3.08
CA THR A 55 -4.07 -1.39 3.88
C THR A 55 -5.12 -1.98 2.96
N ALA A 56 -5.88 -2.95 3.45
CA ALA A 56 -7.01 -3.53 2.74
C ALA A 56 -8.19 -3.58 3.68
N HIS A 57 -9.29 -2.96 3.28
CA HIS A 57 -10.54 -2.97 4.05
C HIS A 57 -10.32 -2.51 5.50
N GLY A 58 -9.44 -1.52 5.68
CA GLY A 58 -9.13 -0.97 6.99
C GLY A 58 -8.06 -1.72 7.78
N GLU A 59 -7.58 -2.85 7.28
CA GLU A 59 -6.54 -3.62 7.95
C GLU A 59 -5.17 -3.31 7.34
N TYR A 60 -4.17 -3.13 8.19
CA TYR A 60 -2.81 -2.90 7.75
C TYR A 60 -2.20 -4.20 7.24
N ILE A 61 -1.74 -4.18 5.99
CA ILE A 61 -1.10 -5.34 5.37
C ILE A 61 0.42 -5.25 5.50
N GLY A 62 1.00 -4.10 5.21
CA GLY A 62 2.44 -3.91 5.19
C GLY A 62 2.90 -3.27 3.90
N GLY A 63 4.03 -3.73 3.37
CA GLY A 63 4.58 -3.22 2.13
C GLY A 63 4.13 -4.03 0.93
N TYR A 64 4.83 -3.85 -0.19
CA TYR A 64 4.48 -4.54 -1.43
C TYR A 64 4.54 -6.06 -1.30
N THR A 65 5.59 -6.58 -0.68
CA THR A 65 5.77 -8.03 -0.55
C THR A 65 4.61 -8.65 0.23
N GLU A 66 4.22 -8.02 1.33
CA GLU A 66 3.10 -8.48 2.14
C GLU A 66 1.79 -8.36 1.39
N PHE A 67 1.63 -7.32 0.58
CA PHE A 67 0.45 -7.15 -0.26
C PHE A 67 0.37 -8.27 -1.31
N GLU A 68 1.48 -8.61 -1.91
CA GLU A 68 1.53 -9.71 -2.89
C GLU A 68 1.11 -11.03 -2.25
N GLN A 69 1.64 -11.32 -1.07
CA GLN A 69 1.28 -12.53 -0.33
C GLN A 69 -0.19 -12.53 0.07
N TRP A 70 -0.68 -11.40 0.53
CA TRP A 70 -2.08 -11.25 0.90
C TRP A 70 -2.98 -11.50 -0.31
N SER A 71 -2.62 -10.94 -1.45
CA SER A 71 -3.37 -11.11 -2.69
C SER A 71 -3.42 -12.57 -3.13
N ASP A 72 -2.30 -13.29 -3.02
CA ASP A 72 -2.26 -14.71 -3.36
C ASP A 72 -3.12 -15.55 -2.40
N GLY A 73 -3.11 -15.20 -1.13
CA GLY A 73 -3.94 -15.88 -0.13
C GLY A 73 -5.42 -15.70 -0.40
N VAL A 74 -5.82 -14.48 -0.75
CA VAL A 74 -7.22 -14.20 -1.09
C VAL A 74 -7.66 -14.99 -2.31
N ARG A 75 -6.77 -15.18 -3.28
CA ARG A 75 -7.10 -15.93 -4.49
C ARG A 75 -7.36 -17.39 -4.22
N ARG A 76 -6.78 -17.95 -3.18
CA ARG A 76 -6.94 -19.36 -2.84
C ARG A 76 -8.23 -19.66 -2.08
N SER A 77 -8.78 -18.65 -1.49
CA SER A 77 -10.04 -18.80 -0.76
C SER A 77 -11.23 -18.46 -1.65
#